data_edb6772a90de85d8bd6c3e2df499544d
#
_entry.id   edb6772a90de85d8bd6c3e2df499544d
#
_cell.length_a   1.000
_cell.length_b   1.000
_cell.length_c   1.000
_cell.angle_alpha   90.00
_cell.angle_beta   90.00
_cell.angle_gamma   90.00
#
_symmetry.space_group_name_H-M   'P 1'
#
loop_
_entity.id
_entity.type
_entity.pdbx_description
1 polymer ?
#
loop_
_entity_poly.entity_id
_entity_poly.type
_entity_poly.pdbx_seq_one_letter_code
_entity_poly.pdbx_strand_id
1 'polypeptide(L)'
;ELAYMKKNVDVNAAEARTAKMANYPSLTAGYMAELVKGSNFRGLTLGLSIPIWSVRSKVRQANASCEAAKLEERDAVTKTYNSFKALYDRAKGLQEISAELSSSLAVSTEAMALTEHKLKAGDISLIDNIMELSLYYSLADEVLATSCDYALALAELYAWNL
;
A
#
# COMPACT_ATOMS: atom_id res chain seq x y z
N GLU A 1 2.02 5.07 -6.30
CA GLU A 1 0.67 4.47 -6.39
C GLU A 1 -0.42 5.52 -6.14
N LEU A 2 -0.40 6.27 -5.03
CA LEU A 2 -1.38 7.32 -4.71
C LEU A 2 -1.47 8.42 -5.78
N ALA A 3 -0.33 8.83 -6.35
CA ALA A 3 -0.30 9.81 -7.45
C ALA A 3 -0.99 9.28 -8.72
N TYR A 4 -0.87 8.00 -9.00
CA TYR A 4 -1.58 7.33 -10.10
C TYR A 4 -3.09 7.33 -9.86
N MET A 5 -3.54 6.94 -8.67
CA MET A 5 -4.97 6.92 -8.32
C MET A 5 -5.60 8.31 -8.45
N LYS A 6 -4.91 9.36 -7.99
CA LYS A 6 -5.35 10.74 -8.17
C LYS A 6 -5.49 11.13 -9.64
N LYS A 7 -4.52 10.76 -10.48
CA LYS A 7 -4.58 11.00 -11.92
C LYS A 7 -5.71 10.23 -12.59
N ASN A 8 -6.00 9.01 -12.14
CA ASN A 8 -7.13 8.22 -12.63
C ASN A 8 -8.47 8.91 -12.35
N VAL A 9 -8.64 9.52 -11.18
CA VAL A 9 -9.82 10.34 -10.86
C VAL A 9 -9.94 11.54 -11.80
N ASP A 10 -8.82 12.24 -12.09
CA ASP A 10 -8.81 13.36 -13.03
C ASP A 10 -9.25 12.95 -14.44
N VAL A 11 -8.76 11.79 -14.92
CA VAL A 11 -9.14 11.22 -16.23
C VAL A 11 -10.64 10.91 -16.26
N ASN A 12 -11.14 10.15 -15.28
CA ASN A 12 -12.57 9.80 -15.22
C ASN A 12 -13.47 11.04 -15.09
N ALA A 13 -13.01 12.10 -14.40
CA ALA A 13 -13.72 13.36 -14.31
C ALA A 13 -13.76 14.09 -15.66
N ALA A 14 -12.66 14.05 -16.44
CA ALA A 14 -12.62 14.61 -17.79
C ALA A 14 -13.53 13.83 -18.75
N GLU A 15 -13.54 12.49 -18.67
CA GLU A 15 -14.44 11.64 -19.45
C GLU A 15 -15.91 11.93 -19.14
N ALA A 16 -16.25 12.11 -17.86
CA ALA A 16 -17.62 12.47 -17.47
C ALA A 16 -18.04 13.85 -18.04
N ARG A 17 -17.12 14.82 -18.11
CA ARG A 17 -17.36 16.12 -18.77
C ARG A 17 -17.56 15.95 -20.26
N THR A 18 -16.71 15.17 -20.93
CA THR A 18 -16.81 14.89 -22.35
C THR A 18 -18.12 14.17 -22.71
N ALA A 19 -18.51 13.18 -21.87
CA ALA A 19 -19.79 12.49 -22.05
C ALA A 19 -20.99 13.44 -21.92
N LYS A 20 -20.93 14.44 -21.03
CA LYS A 20 -21.97 15.50 -20.93
C LYS A 20 -21.98 16.41 -22.15
N MET A 21 -20.82 16.75 -22.70
CA MET A 21 -20.71 17.56 -23.93
C MET A 21 -21.27 16.83 -25.16
N ALA A 22 -21.22 15.50 -25.19
CA ALA A 22 -21.81 14.70 -26.25
C ALA A 22 -23.35 14.83 -26.34
N ASN A 23 -24.01 15.48 -25.38
CA ASN A 23 -25.44 15.83 -25.46
C ASN A 23 -25.73 17.00 -26.40
N TYR A 24 -24.71 17.79 -26.76
CA TYR A 24 -24.88 18.93 -27.65
C TYR A 24 -24.84 18.47 -29.11
N PRO A 25 -25.63 19.12 -30.01
CA PRO A 25 -25.56 18.82 -31.43
C PRO A 25 -24.16 19.13 -31.97
N SER A 26 -23.61 18.16 -32.72
CA SER A 26 -22.33 18.36 -33.39
C SER A 26 -22.53 18.86 -34.81
N LEU A 27 -21.82 19.93 -35.15
CA LEU A 27 -21.73 20.48 -36.50
C LEU A 27 -20.43 19.98 -37.13
N THR A 28 -20.57 19.33 -38.29
CA THR A 28 -19.43 18.92 -39.13
C THR A 28 -19.42 19.75 -40.38
N ALA A 29 -18.31 20.41 -40.70
CA ALA A 29 -18.06 21.04 -41.98
C ALA A 29 -16.89 20.34 -42.66
N GLY A 30 -17.08 19.90 -43.88
CA GLY A 30 -16.05 19.20 -44.64
C GLY A 30 -15.98 19.72 -46.07
N TYR A 31 -14.79 19.62 -46.69
CA TYR A 31 -14.58 19.83 -48.10
C TYR A 31 -14.34 18.46 -48.76
N MET A 32 -15.14 18.12 -49.77
CA MET A 32 -14.99 16.91 -50.52
C MET A 32 -14.51 17.24 -51.92
N ALA A 33 -13.42 16.62 -52.32
CA ALA A 33 -12.95 16.68 -53.71
C ALA A 33 -12.81 15.25 -54.23
N GLU A 34 -13.59 14.90 -55.21
CA GLU A 34 -13.52 13.61 -55.85
C GLU A 34 -13.00 13.80 -57.28
N LEU A 35 -11.86 13.15 -57.58
CA LEU A 35 -11.22 13.14 -58.88
C LEU A 35 -11.53 11.82 -59.59
N VAL A 36 -12.55 11.82 -60.41
CA VAL A 36 -12.87 10.70 -61.31
C VAL A 36 -12.45 11.05 -62.73
N LYS A 37 -11.87 10.08 -63.47
CA LYS A 37 -11.44 10.29 -64.86
C LYS A 37 -12.60 10.90 -65.68
N GLY A 38 -12.49 12.22 -65.96
CA GLY A 38 -13.46 12.95 -66.81
C GLY A 38 -14.42 13.87 -66.08
N SER A 39 -14.45 13.91 -64.74
CA SER A 39 -15.31 14.83 -63.96
C SER A 39 -14.65 15.17 -62.63
N ASN A 40 -14.45 16.46 -62.35
CA ASN A 40 -13.98 16.96 -61.06
C ASN A 40 -15.19 17.43 -60.25
N PHE A 41 -15.55 16.67 -59.23
CA PHE A 41 -16.53 17.07 -58.21
C PHE A 41 -15.85 17.76 -57.06
N ARG A 42 -16.25 18.97 -56.73
CA ARG A 42 -15.81 19.71 -55.54
C ARG A 42 -17.07 20.20 -54.82
N GLY A 43 -17.18 19.88 -53.53
CA GLY A 43 -18.35 20.25 -52.74
C GLY A 43 -17.99 20.56 -51.29
N LEU A 44 -18.82 21.42 -50.70
CA LEU A 44 -18.83 21.64 -49.25
C LEU A 44 -19.87 20.73 -48.61
N THR A 45 -19.52 19.94 -47.65
CA THR A 45 -20.43 19.16 -46.83
C THR A 45 -20.66 19.83 -45.50
N LEU A 46 -21.92 20.03 -45.17
CA LEU A 46 -22.35 20.48 -43.84
C LEU A 46 -23.21 19.37 -43.22
N GLY A 47 -22.84 18.87 -42.08
CA GLY A 47 -23.58 17.86 -41.35
C GLY A 47 -23.97 18.36 -39.96
N LEU A 48 -25.21 18.06 -39.56
CA LEU A 48 -25.71 18.27 -38.20
C LEU A 48 -26.08 16.93 -37.62
N SER A 49 -25.43 16.51 -36.53
CA SER A 49 -25.74 15.27 -35.80
C SER A 49 -26.34 15.60 -34.44
N ILE A 50 -27.56 15.12 -34.21
CA ILE A 50 -28.27 15.28 -32.93
C ILE A 50 -28.41 13.93 -32.26
N PRO A 51 -27.72 13.64 -31.15
CA PRO A 51 -27.82 12.36 -30.46
C PRO A 51 -29.08 12.31 -29.60
N ILE A 52 -30.10 11.53 -30.03
CA ILE A 52 -31.42 11.51 -29.36
C ILE A 52 -31.52 10.41 -28.27
N TRP A 53 -30.85 9.25 -28.43
CA TRP A 53 -31.14 8.07 -27.63
C TRP A 53 -29.99 7.51 -26.76
N SER A 54 -28.75 7.67 -27.15
CA SER A 54 -27.62 6.94 -26.53
C SER A 54 -26.86 7.72 -25.44
N VAL A 55 -27.09 9.01 -25.30
CA VAL A 55 -26.23 9.89 -24.51
C VAL A 55 -26.53 9.80 -23.02
N ARG A 56 -27.79 9.61 -22.64
CA ARG A 56 -28.20 9.58 -21.22
C ARG A 56 -27.57 8.39 -20.46
N SER A 57 -27.49 7.24 -21.10
CA SER A 57 -26.83 6.05 -20.53
C SER A 57 -25.32 6.22 -20.44
N LYS A 58 -24.67 6.81 -21.45
CA LYS A 58 -23.22 7.10 -21.45
C LYS A 58 -22.84 8.10 -20.38
N VAL A 59 -23.63 9.16 -20.18
CA VAL A 59 -23.39 10.13 -19.09
C VAL A 59 -23.56 9.48 -17.72
N ARG A 60 -24.56 8.63 -17.55
CA ARG A 60 -24.76 7.88 -16.30
C ARG A 60 -23.59 6.95 -16.02
N GLN A 61 -23.12 6.21 -17.02
CA GLN A 61 -21.95 5.33 -16.93
C GLN A 61 -20.69 6.13 -16.56
N ALA A 62 -20.38 7.23 -17.27
CA ALA A 62 -19.21 8.03 -17.02
C ALA A 62 -19.21 8.67 -15.62
N ASN A 63 -20.39 9.12 -15.14
CA ASN A 63 -20.51 9.63 -13.78
C ASN A 63 -20.27 8.50 -12.73
N ALA A 64 -20.83 7.31 -12.95
CA ALA A 64 -20.60 6.17 -12.07
C ALA A 64 -19.13 5.75 -12.04
N SER A 65 -18.44 5.73 -13.19
CA SER A 65 -17.00 5.46 -13.27
C SER A 65 -16.17 6.52 -12.52
N CYS A 66 -16.56 7.79 -12.62
CA CYS A 66 -15.90 8.86 -11.87
C CYS A 66 -16.09 8.71 -10.35
N GLU A 67 -17.28 8.32 -9.90
CA GLU A 67 -17.52 8.04 -8.47
C GLU A 67 -16.77 6.81 -8.00
N ALA A 68 -16.73 5.74 -8.79
CA ALA A 68 -15.94 4.55 -8.48
C ALA A 68 -14.45 4.89 -8.33
N ALA A 69 -13.87 5.64 -9.27
CA ALA A 69 -12.48 6.07 -9.19
C ALA A 69 -12.17 6.92 -7.93
N LYS A 70 -13.10 7.78 -7.48
CA LYS A 70 -12.96 8.54 -6.23
C LYS A 70 -12.98 7.64 -4.99
N LEU A 71 -13.82 6.61 -5.00
CA LEU A 71 -13.88 5.66 -3.88
C LEU A 71 -12.63 4.79 -3.84
N GLU A 72 -12.12 4.37 -5.01
CA GLU A 72 -10.85 3.66 -5.13
C GLU A 72 -9.66 4.47 -4.62
N GLU A 73 -9.60 5.77 -4.93
CA GLU A 73 -8.58 6.68 -4.39
C GLU A 73 -8.65 6.75 -2.86
N ARG A 74 -9.84 6.92 -2.29
CA ARG A 74 -10.02 6.96 -0.83
C ARG A 74 -9.65 5.64 -0.16
N ASP A 75 -10.03 4.53 -0.77
CA ASP A 75 -9.69 3.19 -0.28
C ASP A 75 -8.17 2.97 -0.33
N ALA A 76 -7.50 3.36 -1.42
CA ALA A 76 -6.05 3.29 -1.54
C ALA A 76 -5.33 4.13 -0.45
N VAL A 77 -5.79 5.36 -0.19
CA VAL A 77 -5.25 6.20 0.89
C VAL A 77 -5.43 5.54 2.25
N THR A 78 -6.64 5.01 2.52
CA THR A 78 -6.95 4.36 3.79
C THR A 78 -6.12 3.09 3.99
N LYS A 79 -5.98 2.26 2.96
CA LYS A 79 -5.15 1.05 2.99
C LYS A 79 -3.68 1.38 3.24
N THR A 80 -3.15 2.37 2.52
CA THR A 80 -1.77 2.82 2.69
C THR A 80 -1.52 3.31 4.12
N TYR A 81 -2.40 4.13 4.66
CA TYR A 81 -2.32 4.61 6.05
C TYR A 81 -2.37 3.46 7.06
N ASN A 82 -3.32 2.53 6.90
CA ASN A 82 -3.46 1.40 7.82
C ASN A 82 -2.26 0.46 7.76
N SER A 83 -1.70 0.22 6.56
CA SER A 83 -0.49 -0.60 6.40
C SER A 83 0.72 0.04 7.09
N PHE A 84 0.90 1.35 6.89
CA PHE A 84 1.97 2.09 7.57
C PHE A 84 1.79 2.07 9.10
N LYS A 85 0.56 2.31 9.57
CA LYS A 85 0.25 2.29 11.00
C LYS A 85 0.51 0.90 11.62
N ALA A 86 0.09 -0.17 10.95
CA ALA A 86 0.32 -1.53 11.42
C ALA A 86 1.82 -1.85 11.53
N LEU A 87 2.62 -1.41 10.56
CA LEU A 87 4.07 -1.55 10.57
C LEU A 87 4.72 -0.74 11.71
N TYR A 88 4.27 0.48 11.92
CA TYR A 88 4.73 1.34 13.02
C TYR A 88 4.42 0.74 14.39
N ASP A 89 3.17 0.29 14.59
CA ASP A 89 2.72 -0.32 15.84
C ASP A 89 3.49 -1.63 16.11
N ARG A 90 3.77 -2.43 15.06
CA ARG A 90 4.63 -3.63 15.15
C ARG A 90 6.05 -3.28 15.57
N ALA A 91 6.67 -2.31 14.92
CA ALA A 91 8.04 -1.89 15.27
C ALA A 91 8.14 -1.37 16.69
N LYS A 92 7.15 -0.59 17.13
CA LYS A 92 7.08 -0.09 18.51
C LYS A 92 6.91 -1.23 19.52
N GLY A 93 6.01 -2.18 19.27
CA GLY A 93 5.84 -3.36 20.13
C GLY A 93 7.10 -4.20 20.23
N LEU A 94 7.79 -4.45 19.11
CA LEU A 94 9.05 -5.18 19.09
C LEU A 94 10.17 -4.44 19.86
N GLN A 95 10.20 -3.10 19.82
CA GLN A 95 11.12 -2.29 20.61
C GLN A 95 10.90 -2.46 22.11
N GLU A 96 9.64 -2.41 22.56
CA GLU A 96 9.26 -2.58 23.96
C GLU A 96 9.63 -4.00 24.44
N ILE A 97 9.28 -5.03 23.67
CA ILE A 97 9.59 -6.45 23.97
C ILE A 97 11.12 -6.67 24.00
N SER A 98 11.87 -6.13 23.06
CA SER A 98 13.33 -6.25 23.02
C SER A 98 14.00 -5.62 24.24
N ALA A 99 13.51 -4.48 24.72
CA ALA A 99 14.01 -3.85 25.93
C ALA A 99 13.73 -4.69 27.18
N GLU A 100 12.53 -5.28 27.29
CA GLU A 100 12.13 -6.12 28.41
C GLU A 100 12.89 -7.45 28.42
N LEU A 101 13.05 -8.09 27.28
CA LEU A 101 13.84 -9.32 27.13
C LEU A 101 15.32 -9.08 27.44
N SER A 102 15.89 -7.94 27.02
CA SER A 102 17.27 -7.58 27.33
C SER A 102 17.48 -7.40 28.84
N SER A 103 16.51 -6.77 29.53
CA SER A 103 16.53 -6.65 30.99
C SER A 103 16.45 -8.02 31.66
N SER A 104 15.60 -8.89 31.18
CA SER A 104 15.45 -10.27 31.70
C SER A 104 16.72 -11.09 31.49
N LEU A 105 17.40 -10.93 30.35
CA LEU A 105 18.67 -11.59 30.06
C LEU A 105 19.78 -11.13 31.02
N ALA A 106 19.81 -9.84 31.36
CA ALA A 106 20.79 -9.33 32.34
C ALA A 106 20.58 -10.01 33.69
N VAL A 107 19.34 -10.11 34.19
CA VAL A 107 19.03 -10.80 35.45
C VAL A 107 19.37 -12.29 35.37
N SER A 108 19.06 -12.95 34.25
CA SER A 108 19.41 -14.35 34.04
C SER A 108 20.93 -14.59 34.01
N THR A 109 21.70 -13.63 33.48
CA THR A 109 23.18 -13.68 33.49
C THR A 109 23.72 -13.63 34.90
N GLU A 110 23.18 -12.80 35.77
CA GLU A 110 23.56 -12.72 37.20
C GLU A 110 23.17 -14.00 37.94
N ALA A 111 21.97 -14.51 37.71
CA ALA A 111 21.49 -15.77 38.27
C ALA A 111 22.39 -16.95 37.89
N MET A 112 22.81 -17.02 36.63
CA MET A 112 23.70 -18.06 36.14
C MET A 112 25.08 -18.01 36.79
N ALA A 113 25.65 -16.81 36.98
CA ALA A 113 26.92 -16.66 37.70
C ALA A 113 26.83 -17.15 39.18
N LEU A 114 25.70 -16.86 39.82
CA LEU A 114 25.44 -17.32 41.19
C LEU A 114 25.27 -18.82 41.24
N THR A 115 24.58 -19.41 40.28
CA THR A 115 24.34 -20.88 40.15
C THR A 115 25.65 -21.63 39.92
N GLU A 116 26.58 -21.07 39.13
CA GLU A 116 27.91 -21.64 38.92
C GLU A 116 28.73 -21.65 40.23
N HIS A 117 28.64 -20.60 41.02
CA HIS A 117 29.29 -20.54 42.33
C HIS A 117 28.72 -21.59 43.32
N LYS A 118 27.40 -21.75 43.35
CA LYS A 118 26.71 -22.75 44.16
C LYS A 118 27.06 -24.17 43.74
N LEU A 119 27.22 -24.45 42.46
CA LEU A 119 27.63 -25.73 41.93
C LEU A 119 29.07 -26.07 42.41
N LYS A 120 29.99 -25.09 42.34
CA LYS A 120 31.37 -25.26 42.82
C LYS A 120 31.44 -25.50 44.34
N ALA A 121 30.52 -24.92 45.09
CA ALA A 121 30.38 -25.13 46.54
C ALA A 121 29.68 -26.47 46.87
N GLY A 122 29.06 -27.17 45.92
CA GLY A 122 28.32 -28.39 46.16
C GLY A 122 26.88 -28.17 46.68
N ASP A 123 26.37 -26.95 46.62
CA ASP A 123 25.07 -26.57 47.18
C ASP A 123 23.90 -26.87 46.22
N ILE A 124 24.20 -27.11 44.94
CA ILE A 124 23.19 -27.49 43.92
C ILE A 124 23.69 -28.70 43.09
N SER A 125 22.75 -29.38 42.46
CA SER A 125 23.05 -30.48 41.55
C SER A 125 23.53 -29.99 40.19
N LEU A 126 24.29 -30.82 39.47
CA LEU A 126 24.66 -30.59 38.07
C LEU A 126 23.43 -30.45 37.17
N ILE A 127 22.37 -31.19 37.46
CA ILE A 127 21.13 -31.18 36.68
C ILE A 127 20.46 -29.81 36.80
N ASP A 128 20.40 -29.24 38.03
CA ASP A 128 19.81 -27.91 38.25
C ASP A 128 20.60 -26.82 37.51
N ASN A 129 21.94 -26.93 37.50
CA ASN A 129 22.77 -26.01 36.73
C ASN A 129 22.57 -26.11 35.23
N ILE A 130 22.43 -27.32 34.69
CA ILE A 130 22.14 -27.54 33.25
C ILE A 130 20.77 -26.96 32.89
N MET A 131 19.77 -27.09 33.75
CA MET A 131 18.44 -26.54 33.53
C MET A 131 18.48 -24.99 33.46
N GLU A 132 19.21 -24.36 34.38
CA GLU A 132 19.39 -22.91 34.41
C GLU A 132 20.15 -22.42 33.15
N LEU A 133 21.20 -23.14 32.76
CA LEU A 133 21.94 -22.85 31.53
C LEU A 133 21.08 -22.95 30.28
N SER A 134 20.21 -23.97 30.20
CA SER A 134 19.26 -24.14 29.11
C SER A 134 18.27 -22.98 29.03
N LEU A 135 17.77 -22.52 30.19
CA LEU A 135 16.86 -21.36 30.27
C LEU A 135 17.56 -20.08 29.79
N TYR A 136 18.80 -19.86 30.22
CA TYR A 136 19.63 -18.72 29.80
C TYR A 136 19.81 -18.69 28.27
N TYR A 137 20.19 -19.82 27.67
CA TYR A 137 20.38 -19.87 26.21
C TYR A 137 19.07 -19.68 25.45
N SER A 138 17.97 -20.26 25.93
CA SER A 138 16.64 -20.04 25.35
C SER A 138 16.27 -18.54 25.35
N LEU A 139 16.52 -17.85 26.45
CA LEU A 139 16.26 -16.42 26.56
C LEU A 139 17.19 -15.59 25.66
N ALA A 140 18.47 -15.98 25.56
CA ALA A 140 19.44 -15.31 24.69
C ALA A 140 19.06 -15.44 23.21
N ASP A 141 18.58 -16.61 22.78
CA ASP A 141 18.09 -16.84 21.43
C ASP A 141 16.83 -15.99 21.13
N GLU A 142 15.92 -15.85 22.11
CA GLU A 142 14.72 -15.02 21.98
C GLU A 142 15.05 -13.53 21.87
N VAL A 143 16.01 -13.04 22.65
CA VAL A 143 16.54 -11.66 22.54
C VAL A 143 17.09 -11.41 21.15
N LEU A 144 17.89 -12.34 20.63
CA LEU A 144 18.49 -12.22 19.30
C LEU A 144 17.43 -12.21 18.20
N ALA A 145 16.50 -13.15 18.25
CA ALA A 145 15.39 -13.25 17.28
C ALA A 145 14.54 -11.96 17.28
N THR A 146 14.14 -11.49 18.46
CA THR A 146 13.35 -10.24 18.59
C THR A 146 14.12 -9.01 18.11
N SER A 147 15.42 -8.95 18.33
CA SER A 147 16.27 -7.86 17.83
C SER A 147 16.37 -7.86 16.31
N CYS A 148 16.46 -9.03 15.69
CA CYS A 148 16.42 -9.19 14.24
C CYS A 148 15.06 -8.76 13.66
N ASP A 149 13.97 -9.19 14.29
CA ASP A 149 12.61 -8.81 13.85
C ASP A 149 12.36 -7.31 13.96
N TYR A 150 12.88 -6.68 15.01
CA TYR A 150 12.84 -5.23 15.17
C TYR A 150 13.62 -4.51 14.06
N ALA A 151 14.84 -4.98 13.78
CA ALA A 151 15.65 -4.41 12.70
C ALA A 151 14.98 -4.54 11.32
N LEU A 152 14.33 -5.67 11.06
CA LEU A 152 13.55 -5.88 9.84
C LEU A 152 12.34 -4.94 9.76
N ALA A 153 11.59 -4.80 10.85
CA ALA A 153 10.44 -3.88 10.90
C ALA A 153 10.87 -2.42 10.68
N LEU A 154 12.03 -2.01 11.21
CA LEU A 154 12.60 -0.70 10.93
C LEU A 154 13.01 -0.53 9.47
N ALA A 155 13.64 -1.54 8.87
CA ALA A 155 14.03 -1.51 7.47
C ALA A 155 12.81 -1.37 6.55
N GLU A 156 11.72 -2.09 6.85
CA GLU A 156 10.44 -1.97 6.14
C GLU A 156 9.84 -0.56 6.29
N LEU A 157 9.89 0.04 7.48
CA LEU A 157 9.43 1.43 7.69
C LEU A 157 10.26 2.44 6.90
N TYR A 158 11.58 2.26 6.82
CA TYR A 158 12.44 3.15 6.02
C TYR A 158 12.18 3.01 4.53
N ALA A 159 11.85 1.82 4.05
CA ALA A 159 11.51 1.58 2.64
C ALA A 159 10.24 2.34 2.19
N TRP A 160 9.34 2.71 3.12
CA TRP A 160 8.17 3.54 2.83
C TRP A 160 8.53 5.02 2.57
N ASN A 161 9.73 5.45 2.92
CA ASN A 161 10.18 6.83 2.77
C ASN A 161 10.94 7.07 1.45
N LEU A 162 11.10 6.02 0.64
CA LEU A 162 11.71 6.05 -0.70
C LEU A 162 10.63 5.99 -1.78
#